data_53575bc4571dd9787429f09655b0561d
#
_entry.id   53575bc4571dd9787429f09655b0561d
#
_cell.length_a   1.000
_cell.length_b   1.000
_cell.length_c   1.000
_cell.angle_alpha   90.00
_cell.angle_beta   90.00
_cell.angle_gamma   90.00
#
_symmetry.space_group_name_H-M   'P 1'
#
loop_
_entity.id
_entity.type
_entity.pdbx_description
1 polymer ?
#
loop_
_entity_poly.entity_id
_entity_poly.type
_entity_poly.pdbx_seq_one_letter_code
_entity_poly.pdbx_strand_id
1 'polypeptide(L)'
;MKLLIGGAPSKKFHLEEFSRALEELGVETKIVSDTEIYTGFPSRKINDWFQTKNKFKYLISDFKPDVILVDRQRHFAQIASNSLIPLIIHLRGNIWEETKWARETTYNSFFKKIILQKWTDMATYTFQKSTLIIPICKYLEKIVKQHYPDKKTGVISSGIDASRWYPVKGMNLKHPCVGLVQGATIWGKTQEMLILKDVLEKMPDVMFYWAGDGPYREKILAELGKYDNFKWLGNLEYPDKVREFLTEIDVYALISGIDMSPLTLQE
;
A
#
# COMPACT_ATOMS: atom_id res chain seq x y z
N MET A 1 1.77 20.16 18.68
CA MET A 1 0.64 19.38 18.15
C MET A 1 0.96 17.90 18.32
N LYS A 2 -0.01 17.11 18.81
CA LYS A 2 0.12 15.66 18.99
C LYS A 2 -0.64 14.90 17.90
N LEU A 3 0.07 14.09 17.11
CA LEU A 3 -0.49 13.31 16.01
C LEU A 3 -0.43 11.81 16.33
N LEU A 4 -1.59 11.15 16.41
CA LEU A 4 -1.70 9.70 16.50
C LEU A 4 -1.78 9.11 15.10
N ILE A 5 -0.86 8.23 14.74
CA ILE A 5 -0.77 7.59 13.43
C ILE A 5 -1.17 6.12 13.56
N GLY A 6 -2.29 5.74 12.93
CA GLY A 6 -2.74 4.35 12.87
C GLY A 6 -2.48 3.74 11.50
N GLY A 7 -1.67 2.69 11.44
CA GLY A 7 -1.30 2.07 10.19
C GLY A 7 -1.17 0.55 10.22
N ALA A 8 -1.09 -0.05 9.03
CA ALA A 8 -0.85 -1.48 8.90
C ALA A 8 0.54 -1.86 9.42
N PRO A 9 0.70 -3.03 10.08
CA PRO A 9 2.01 -3.50 10.54
C PRO A 9 3.06 -3.54 9.42
N SER A 10 2.65 -3.93 8.22
CA SER A 10 3.51 -3.97 7.02
C SER A 10 3.95 -2.59 6.49
N LYS A 11 3.40 -1.51 7.01
CA LYS A 11 3.73 -0.13 6.62
C LYS A 11 4.49 0.63 7.70
N LYS A 12 4.81 -0.04 8.81
CA LYS A 12 5.43 0.56 9.99
C LYS A 12 6.71 1.34 9.62
N PHE A 13 7.57 0.76 8.80
CA PHE A 13 8.81 1.39 8.34
C PHE A 13 8.56 2.78 7.70
N HIS A 14 7.67 2.86 6.72
CA HIS A 14 7.37 4.13 6.04
C HIS A 14 6.65 5.13 6.95
N LEU A 15 5.86 4.64 7.91
CA LEU A 15 5.20 5.52 8.89
C LEU A 15 6.21 6.08 9.89
N GLU A 16 7.26 5.32 10.24
CA GLU A 16 8.35 5.78 11.09
C GLU A 16 9.21 6.85 10.39
N GLU A 17 9.47 6.71 9.08
CA GLU A 17 10.14 7.74 8.28
C GLU A 17 9.30 9.02 8.24
N PHE A 18 8.02 8.89 7.95
CA PHE A 18 7.08 10.02 7.95
C PHE A 18 6.98 10.71 9.33
N SER A 19 6.94 9.92 10.39
CA SER A 19 6.91 10.40 11.78
C SER A 19 8.14 11.23 12.10
N ARG A 20 9.35 10.74 11.79
CA ARG A 20 10.61 11.47 12.02
C ARG A 20 10.63 12.81 11.31
N ALA A 21 10.21 12.85 10.05
CA ALA A 21 10.12 14.11 9.31
C ALA A 21 9.16 15.12 9.94
N LEU A 22 8.06 14.64 10.55
CA LEU A 22 7.12 15.49 11.28
C LEU A 22 7.68 15.97 12.63
N GLU A 23 8.45 15.13 13.32
CA GLU A 23 9.08 15.45 14.60
C GLU A 23 10.12 16.57 14.43
N GLU A 24 10.85 16.58 13.31
CA GLU A 24 11.76 17.69 12.93
C GLU A 24 11.00 19.01 12.75
N LEU A 25 9.71 18.96 12.42
CA LEU A 25 8.82 20.11 12.31
C LEU A 25 8.09 20.46 13.63
N GLY A 26 8.46 19.81 14.73
CA GLY A 26 7.87 20.07 16.06
C GLY A 26 6.53 19.40 16.31
N VAL A 27 6.18 18.35 15.55
CA VAL A 27 4.97 17.54 15.78
C VAL A 27 5.33 16.34 16.66
N GLU A 28 4.70 16.21 17.82
CA GLU A 28 4.82 15.01 18.65
C GLU A 28 4.00 13.88 18.05
N THR A 29 4.63 12.77 17.67
CA THR A 29 3.95 11.67 16.99
C THR A 29 3.90 10.41 17.84
N LYS A 30 2.85 9.60 17.66
CA LYS A 30 2.74 8.23 18.20
C LYS A 30 2.19 7.30 17.13
N ILE A 31 3.01 6.33 16.73
CA ILE A 31 2.61 5.31 15.74
C ILE A 31 2.05 4.09 16.45
N VAL A 32 0.94 3.57 15.97
CA VAL A 32 0.33 2.33 16.46
C VAL A 32 -0.02 1.39 15.31
N SER A 33 0.15 0.10 15.53
CA SER A 33 -0.42 -0.92 14.66
C SER A 33 -1.93 -0.94 14.85
N ASP A 34 -2.67 -0.63 13.79
CA ASP A 34 -4.13 -0.52 13.81
C ASP A 34 -4.81 -1.81 14.34
N THR A 35 -4.29 -2.98 13.95
CA THR A 35 -4.81 -4.29 14.35
C THR A 35 -4.49 -4.68 15.79
N GLU A 36 -3.47 -4.09 16.42
CA GLU A 36 -3.15 -4.30 17.82
C GLU A 36 -4.04 -3.48 18.75
N ILE A 37 -4.54 -2.35 18.26
CA ILE A 37 -5.43 -1.48 19.03
C ILE A 37 -6.86 -1.97 18.97
N TYR A 38 -7.37 -2.24 17.76
CA TYR A 38 -8.73 -2.69 17.60
C TYR A 38 -8.94 -3.43 16.28
N THR A 39 -9.49 -4.63 16.40
CA THR A 39 -10.11 -5.39 15.32
C THR A 39 -11.50 -5.80 15.77
N GLY A 40 -12.44 -5.87 14.84
CA GLY A 40 -13.82 -6.27 15.07
C GLY A 40 -14.32 -7.15 13.91
N PHE A 41 -15.62 -7.32 13.80
CA PHE A 41 -16.20 -7.98 12.63
C PHE A 41 -16.19 -7.03 11.39
N PRO A 42 -15.80 -7.53 10.21
CA PRO A 42 -15.30 -8.87 9.89
C PRO A 42 -13.80 -9.02 10.16
N SER A 43 -13.44 -10.14 10.78
CA SER A 43 -12.04 -10.58 10.97
C SER A 43 -11.95 -12.09 10.75
N ARG A 44 -10.76 -12.57 10.40
CA ARG A 44 -10.48 -14.02 10.30
C ARG A 44 -10.51 -14.73 11.65
N LYS A 45 -10.27 -14.01 12.74
CA LYS A 45 -10.29 -14.55 14.11
C LYS A 45 -11.62 -14.20 14.76
N ILE A 46 -12.41 -15.20 15.13
CA ILE A 46 -13.72 -15.01 15.77
C ILE A 46 -13.59 -14.21 17.08
N ASN A 47 -12.51 -14.41 17.84
CA ASN A 47 -12.27 -13.67 19.07
C ASN A 47 -12.19 -12.15 18.86
N ASP A 48 -11.75 -11.70 17.67
CA ASP A 48 -11.69 -10.28 17.36
C ASP A 48 -13.07 -9.65 17.26
N TRP A 49 -14.11 -10.43 16.93
CA TRP A 49 -15.48 -9.92 16.73
C TRP A 49 -16.08 -9.35 18.04
N PHE A 50 -15.60 -9.87 19.17
CA PHE A 50 -16.05 -9.48 20.51
C PHE A 50 -15.07 -8.54 21.21
N GLN A 51 -14.07 -8.03 20.49
CA GLN A 51 -13.04 -7.17 21.06
C GLN A 51 -13.64 -5.85 21.56
N THR A 52 -13.26 -5.45 22.77
CA THR A 52 -13.70 -4.18 23.35
C THR A 52 -12.88 -3.01 22.80
N LYS A 53 -13.44 -1.80 22.84
CA LYS A 53 -12.75 -0.58 22.43
C LYS A 53 -11.84 0.01 23.51
N ASN A 54 -11.57 -0.74 24.60
CA ASN A 54 -10.85 -0.21 25.76
C ASN A 54 -9.40 0.19 25.44
N LYS A 55 -8.70 -0.56 24.59
CA LYS A 55 -7.34 -0.19 24.18
C LYS A 55 -7.32 1.16 23.46
N PHE A 56 -8.29 1.39 22.57
CA PHE A 56 -8.41 2.68 21.89
C PHE A 56 -8.74 3.81 22.86
N LYS A 57 -9.69 3.61 23.77
CA LYS A 57 -10.03 4.61 24.79
C LYS A 57 -8.84 4.95 25.68
N TYR A 58 -8.09 3.94 26.13
CA TYR A 58 -6.85 4.13 26.90
C TYR A 58 -5.83 4.93 26.07
N LEU A 59 -5.58 4.53 24.84
CA LEU A 59 -4.63 5.18 23.94
C LEU A 59 -4.93 6.68 23.78
N ILE A 60 -6.18 7.06 23.52
CA ILE A 60 -6.55 8.48 23.34
C ILE A 60 -6.54 9.27 24.67
N SER A 61 -6.85 8.62 25.79
CA SER A 61 -6.79 9.29 27.12
C SER A 61 -5.37 9.48 27.61
N ASP A 62 -4.46 8.57 27.28
CA ASP A 62 -3.04 8.61 27.64
C ASP A 62 -2.28 9.62 26.76
N PHE A 63 -2.34 9.45 25.45
CA PHE A 63 -1.58 10.28 24.50
C PHE A 63 -2.22 11.66 24.27
N LYS A 64 -3.55 11.76 24.37
CA LYS A 64 -4.35 12.99 24.13
C LYS A 64 -4.01 13.63 22.76
N PRO A 65 -4.22 12.91 21.66
CA PRO A 65 -3.88 13.43 20.33
C PRO A 65 -4.81 14.58 19.94
N ASP A 66 -4.24 15.61 19.29
CA ASP A 66 -4.98 16.68 18.66
C ASP A 66 -5.63 16.23 17.34
N VAL A 67 -4.99 15.26 16.66
CA VAL A 67 -5.39 14.74 15.36
C VAL A 67 -5.06 13.25 15.27
N ILE A 68 -5.89 12.48 14.56
CA ILE A 68 -5.61 11.08 14.22
C ILE A 68 -5.43 10.98 12.70
N LEU A 69 -4.32 10.39 12.26
CA LEU A 69 -4.03 10.04 10.87
C LEU A 69 -4.14 8.52 10.69
N VAL A 70 -4.81 8.07 9.63
CA VAL A 70 -4.91 6.65 9.29
C VAL A 70 -4.54 6.39 7.83
N ASP A 71 -3.83 5.29 7.58
CA ASP A 71 -3.48 4.85 6.23
C ASP A 71 -4.38 3.73 5.68
N ARG A 72 -5.34 3.27 6.49
CA ARG A 72 -6.35 2.25 6.12
C ARG A 72 -7.73 2.56 6.67
N GLN A 73 -8.76 2.39 5.84
CA GLN A 73 -10.18 2.58 6.18
C GLN A 73 -10.77 1.28 6.77
N ARG A 74 -10.19 0.82 7.89
CA ARG A 74 -10.55 -0.42 8.60
C ARG A 74 -11.12 -0.12 9.99
N HIS A 75 -11.17 -1.11 10.86
CA HIS A 75 -11.76 -1.03 12.21
C HIS A 75 -11.19 0.12 13.06
N PHE A 76 -9.86 0.31 13.04
CA PHE A 76 -9.23 1.42 13.77
C PHE A 76 -9.73 2.78 13.27
N ALA A 77 -9.80 2.97 11.94
CA ALA A 77 -10.33 4.19 11.35
C ALA A 77 -11.81 4.40 11.71
N GLN A 78 -12.60 3.32 11.73
CA GLN A 78 -14.01 3.38 12.12
C GLN A 78 -14.19 3.79 13.59
N ILE A 79 -13.40 3.28 14.53
CA ILE A 79 -13.52 3.73 15.93
C ILE A 79 -12.96 5.13 16.10
N ALA A 80 -11.90 5.51 15.38
CA ALA A 80 -11.37 6.88 15.39
C ALA A 80 -12.40 7.88 14.85
N SER A 81 -13.16 7.54 13.80
CA SER A 81 -14.22 8.40 13.26
C SER A 81 -15.43 8.60 14.20
N ASN A 82 -15.55 7.78 15.24
CA ASN A 82 -16.54 7.95 16.32
C ASN A 82 -15.98 8.70 17.54
N SER A 83 -14.73 9.11 17.53
CA SER A 83 -14.16 10.00 18.53
C SER A 83 -14.44 11.46 18.15
N LEU A 84 -14.28 12.38 19.11
CA LEU A 84 -14.39 13.82 18.84
C LEU A 84 -13.10 14.41 18.26
N ILE A 85 -12.07 13.57 18.05
CA ILE A 85 -10.76 13.99 17.57
C ILE A 85 -10.81 14.06 16.04
N PRO A 86 -10.31 15.16 15.42
CA PRO A 86 -10.22 15.26 13.97
C PRO A 86 -9.52 14.08 13.33
N LEU A 87 -10.14 13.48 12.31
CA LEU A 87 -9.62 12.32 11.60
C LEU A 87 -9.16 12.71 10.20
N ILE A 88 -7.92 12.39 9.90
CA ILE A 88 -7.32 12.50 8.57
C ILE A 88 -7.15 11.11 7.98
N ILE A 89 -7.58 10.92 6.74
CA ILE A 89 -7.36 9.68 6.00
C ILE A 89 -6.28 9.91 4.95
N HIS A 90 -5.17 9.19 5.04
CA HIS A 90 -4.18 9.11 3.98
C HIS A 90 -4.59 8.01 3.01
N LEU A 91 -5.07 8.39 1.84
CA LEU A 91 -5.58 7.45 0.83
C LEU A 91 -4.47 7.11 -0.17
N ARG A 92 -4.03 5.85 -0.16
CA ARG A 92 -2.87 5.37 -0.93
C ARG A 92 -3.23 4.59 -2.20
N GLY A 93 -4.47 4.20 -2.37
CA GLY A 93 -4.94 3.43 -3.52
C GLY A 93 -6.37 3.74 -3.89
N ASN A 94 -6.77 3.32 -5.10
CA ASN A 94 -8.13 3.46 -5.58
C ASN A 94 -9.01 2.35 -5.00
N ILE A 95 -9.51 2.56 -3.78
CA ILE A 95 -10.32 1.58 -3.04
C ILE A 95 -11.58 1.13 -3.82
N TRP A 96 -12.13 1.98 -4.67
CA TRP A 96 -13.33 1.67 -5.46
C TRP A 96 -13.01 0.63 -6.53
N GLU A 97 -11.94 0.83 -7.31
CA GLU A 97 -11.47 -0.16 -8.29
C GLU A 97 -10.93 -1.42 -7.61
N GLU A 98 -10.16 -1.29 -6.54
CA GLU A 98 -9.67 -2.44 -5.76
C GLU A 98 -10.84 -3.30 -5.24
N THR A 99 -11.93 -2.67 -4.77
CA THR A 99 -13.14 -3.36 -4.31
C THR A 99 -13.85 -4.08 -5.44
N LYS A 100 -13.94 -3.45 -6.62
CA LYS A 100 -14.53 -4.07 -7.81
C LYS A 100 -13.76 -5.34 -8.20
N TRP A 101 -12.44 -5.27 -8.32
CA TRP A 101 -11.62 -6.43 -8.63
C TRP A 101 -11.64 -7.49 -7.54
N ALA A 102 -11.61 -7.08 -6.28
CA ALA A 102 -11.72 -8.02 -5.16
C ALA A 102 -13.03 -8.82 -5.23
N ARG A 103 -14.12 -8.20 -5.67
CA ARG A 103 -15.43 -8.84 -5.83
C ARG A 103 -15.42 -9.92 -6.91
N GLU A 104 -14.65 -9.70 -7.98
CA GLU A 104 -14.55 -10.62 -9.11
C GLU A 104 -13.53 -11.75 -8.86
N THR A 105 -12.55 -11.52 -8.01
CA THR A 105 -11.43 -12.44 -7.77
C THR A 105 -11.49 -13.10 -6.38
N THR A 106 -11.02 -12.39 -5.36
CA THR A 106 -10.82 -12.91 -4.01
C THR A 106 -12.12 -13.11 -3.26
N TYR A 107 -13.11 -12.23 -3.48
CA TYR A 107 -14.42 -12.21 -2.79
C TYR A 107 -15.57 -12.62 -3.72
N ASN A 108 -15.37 -13.67 -4.52
CA ASN A 108 -16.29 -14.11 -5.56
C ASN A 108 -17.46 -14.99 -5.05
N SER A 109 -17.38 -15.58 -3.84
CA SER A 109 -18.47 -16.37 -3.25
C SER A 109 -19.45 -15.50 -2.46
N PHE A 110 -20.68 -15.99 -2.24
CA PHE A 110 -21.74 -15.23 -1.57
C PHE A 110 -21.33 -14.69 -0.20
N PHE A 111 -20.81 -15.53 0.69
CA PHE A 111 -20.35 -15.09 2.03
C PHE A 111 -19.18 -14.10 1.96
N LYS A 112 -18.24 -14.32 1.05
CA LYS A 112 -17.11 -13.40 0.86
C LYS A 112 -17.59 -12.02 0.36
N LYS A 113 -18.61 -11.99 -0.51
CA LYS A 113 -19.21 -10.72 -0.97
C LYS A 113 -19.84 -9.92 0.17
N ILE A 114 -20.47 -10.60 1.13
CA ILE A 114 -21.01 -9.94 2.34
C ILE A 114 -19.87 -9.31 3.16
N ILE A 115 -18.77 -10.03 3.34
CA ILE A 115 -17.58 -9.52 4.03
C ILE A 115 -17.00 -8.28 3.31
N LEU A 116 -16.87 -8.37 1.99
CA LEU A 116 -16.39 -7.25 1.17
C LEU A 116 -17.33 -6.04 1.29
N GLN A 117 -18.65 -6.27 1.30
CA GLN A 117 -19.62 -5.19 1.49
C GLN A 117 -19.42 -4.51 2.85
N LYS A 118 -19.21 -5.28 3.93
CA LYS A 118 -18.90 -4.70 5.25
C LYS A 118 -17.62 -3.86 5.26
N TRP A 119 -16.58 -4.28 4.53
CA TRP A 119 -15.38 -3.47 4.37
C TRP A 119 -15.67 -2.18 3.60
N THR A 120 -16.49 -2.24 2.58
CA THR A 120 -16.90 -1.09 1.77
C THR A 120 -17.74 -0.11 2.60
N ASP A 121 -18.71 -0.62 3.37
CA ASP A 121 -19.54 0.20 4.26
C ASP A 121 -18.70 0.92 5.30
N MET A 122 -17.72 0.23 5.89
CA MET A 122 -16.79 0.79 6.88
C MET A 122 -15.93 1.89 6.27
N ALA A 123 -15.39 1.68 5.07
CA ALA A 123 -14.62 2.69 4.36
C ALA A 123 -15.48 3.91 4.03
N THR A 124 -16.68 3.71 3.49
CA THR A 124 -17.64 4.78 3.19
C THR A 124 -17.95 5.61 4.43
N TYR A 125 -18.29 4.95 5.54
CA TYR A 125 -18.55 5.61 6.81
C TYR A 125 -17.36 6.45 7.28
N THR A 126 -16.16 5.90 7.20
CA THR A 126 -14.92 6.57 7.60
C THR A 126 -14.65 7.80 6.73
N PHE A 127 -14.83 7.70 5.40
CA PHE A 127 -14.68 8.84 4.49
C PHE A 127 -15.69 9.95 4.80
N GLN A 128 -16.95 9.60 5.03
CA GLN A 128 -17.99 10.58 5.37
C GLN A 128 -17.69 11.32 6.68
N LYS A 129 -17.19 10.61 7.69
CA LYS A 129 -16.89 11.17 9.03
C LYS A 129 -15.53 11.85 9.14
N SER A 130 -14.58 11.57 8.23
CA SER A 130 -13.26 12.19 8.29
C SER A 130 -13.34 13.72 8.14
N THR A 131 -12.41 14.41 8.78
CA THR A 131 -12.23 15.86 8.65
C THR A 131 -11.56 16.21 7.32
N LEU A 132 -10.60 15.37 6.91
CA LEU A 132 -9.79 15.58 5.72
C LEU A 132 -9.43 14.23 5.08
N ILE A 133 -9.43 14.16 3.76
CA ILE A 133 -8.85 13.05 3.00
C ILE A 133 -7.61 13.57 2.27
N ILE A 134 -6.48 12.87 2.46
CA ILE A 134 -5.21 13.19 1.82
C ILE A 134 -4.85 12.07 0.84
N PRO A 135 -5.24 12.19 -0.45
CA PRO A 135 -4.79 11.27 -1.48
C PRO A 135 -3.30 11.43 -1.77
N ILE A 136 -2.62 10.35 -2.16
CA ILE A 136 -1.18 10.37 -2.49
C ILE A 136 -0.86 11.03 -3.84
N CYS A 137 -1.85 11.28 -4.69
CA CYS A 137 -1.64 11.95 -5.97
C CYS A 137 -2.90 12.70 -6.43
N LYS A 138 -2.73 13.64 -7.36
CA LYS A 138 -3.83 14.44 -7.93
C LYS A 138 -4.86 13.60 -8.69
N TYR A 139 -4.45 12.49 -9.31
CA TYR A 139 -5.38 11.57 -9.96
C TYR A 139 -6.37 10.97 -8.94
N LEU A 140 -5.84 10.49 -7.82
CA LEU A 140 -6.67 9.92 -6.75
C LEU A 140 -7.54 10.98 -6.06
N GLU A 141 -7.06 12.22 -5.97
CA GLU A 141 -7.86 13.34 -5.48
C GLU A 141 -9.09 13.58 -6.36
N LYS A 142 -8.96 13.54 -7.69
CA LYS A 142 -10.09 13.64 -8.62
C LYS A 142 -11.11 12.54 -8.37
N ILE A 143 -10.67 11.31 -8.14
CA ILE A 143 -11.56 10.18 -7.81
C ILE A 143 -12.28 10.42 -6.48
N VAL A 144 -11.56 10.87 -5.44
CA VAL A 144 -12.19 11.24 -4.16
C VAL A 144 -13.27 12.30 -4.36
N LYS A 145 -13.01 13.33 -5.15
CA LYS A 145 -13.98 14.41 -5.43
C LYS A 145 -15.18 13.94 -6.25
N GLN A 146 -15.04 12.92 -7.08
CA GLN A 146 -16.18 12.30 -7.76
C GLN A 146 -17.14 11.59 -6.79
N HIS A 147 -16.61 10.96 -5.73
CA HIS A 147 -17.41 10.25 -4.72
C HIS A 147 -17.87 11.15 -3.57
N TYR A 148 -17.08 12.16 -3.23
CA TYR A 148 -17.32 13.10 -2.11
C TYR A 148 -16.96 14.53 -2.53
N PRO A 149 -17.82 15.21 -3.32
CA PRO A 149 -17.53 16.55 -3.88
C PRO A 149 -17.15 17.60 -2.83
N ASP A 150 -17.87 17.61 -1.70
CA ASP A 150 -17.74 18.60 -0.65
C ASP A 150 -16.64 18.28 0.38
N LYS A 151 -16.00 17.08 0.26
CA LYS A 151 -14.97 16.68 1.21
C LYS A 151 -13.71 17.54 1.05
N LYS A 152 -13.18 18.04 2.15
CA LYS A 152 -11.85 18.67 2.15
C LYS A 152 -10.81 17.66 1.74
N THR A 153 -9.94 18.03 0.81
CA THR A 153 -8.83 17.23 0.32
C THR A 153 -7.55 18.03 0.28
N GLY A 154 -6.42 17.34 0.34
CA GLY A 154 -5.09 17.88 0.07
C GLY A 154 -4.21 16.73 -0.41
N VAL A 155 -3.29 16.95 -1.31
CA VAL A 155 -2.43 15.91 -1.86
C VAL A 155 -1.10 15.90 -1.12
N ILE A 156 -0.75 14.73 -0.56
CA ILE A 156 0.59 14.45 -0.01
C ILE A 156 1.09 13.17 -0.65
N SER A 157 2.08 13.29 -1.54
CA SER A 157 2.72 12.14 -2.17
C SER A 157 3.55 11.35 -1.14
N SER A 158 3.66 10.05 -1.34
CA SER A 158 4.63 9.25 -0.60
C SER A 158 6.03 9.74 -0.93
N GLY A 159 6.89 9.81 0.07
CA GLY A 159 8.29 10.15 -0.07
C GLY A 159 9.18 9.02 0.41
N ILE A 160 10.45 9.12 0.13
CA ILE A 160 11.51 8.26 0.62
C ILE A 160 12.56 9.10 1.35
N ASP A 161 13.31 8.48 2.24
CA ASP A 161 14.52 9.07 2.79
C ASP A 161 15.64 8.93 1.75
N ALA A 162 15.86 10.00 0.98
CA ALA A 162 16.84 10.01 -0.11
C ALA A 162 18.29 9.70 0.35
N SER A 163 18.62 9.92 1.62
CA SER A 163 19.94 9.60 2.16
C SER A 163 20.24 8.10 2.18
N ARG A 164 19.22 7.28 2.09
CA ARG A 164 19.30 5.81 2.08
C ARG A 164 19.44 5.22 0.66
N TRP A 165 19.20 6.04 -0.38
CA TRP A 165 19.23 5.63 -1.78
C TRP A 165 20.42 6.27 -2.49
N TYR A 166 21.49 5.51 -2.58
CA TYR A 166 22.76 5.89 -3.21
C TYR A 166 23.32 4.69 -3.99
N PRO A 167 24.10 4.94 -5.04
CA PRO A 167 24.73 3.86 -5.80
C PRO A 167 25.61 2.98 -4.91
N VAL A 168 25.45 1.68 -5.04
CA VAL A 168 26.26 0.64 -4.36
C VAL A 168 26.81 -0.32 -5.40
N LYS A 169 27.59 -1.31 -4.98
CA LYS A 169 27.93 -2.41 -5.86
C LYS A 169 26.66 -3.15 -6.26
N GLY A 170 26.39 -3.21 -7.55
CA GLY A 170 25.22 -3.89 -8.10
C GLY A 170 25.28 -5.41 -7.99
N MET A 171 24.19 -6.06 -8.33
CA MET A 171 24.11 -7.51 -8.51
C MET A 171 24.85 -7.92 -9.79
N ASN A 172 25.33 -9.16 -9.85
CA ASN A 172 25.92 -9.69 -11.08
C ASN A 172 24.81 -10.19 -12.01
N LEU A 173 24.25 -9.30 -12.82
CA LEU A 173 23.21 -9.60 -13.80
C LEU A 173 23.79 -9.62 -15.22
N LYS A 174 23.09 -10.30 -16.15
CA LYS A 174 23.44 -10.28 -17.57
C LYS A 174 22.78 -9.07 -18.24
N HIS A 175 23.56 -8.28 -18.97
CA HIS A 175 23.14 -7.09 -19.71
C HIS A 175 23.02 -7.34 -21.22
N PRO A 176 22.24 -6.51 -21.95
CA PRO A 176 21.39 -5.44 -21.41
C PRO A 176 20.20 -6.01 -20.64
N CYS A 177 19.75 -5.30 -19.61
CA CYS A 177 18.67 -5.81 -18.77
C CYS A 177 17.64 -4.77 -18.32
N VAL A 178 16.42 -5.26 -18.13
CA VAL A 178 15.26 -4.53 -17.58
C VAL A 178 14.90 -5.16 -16.24
N GLY A 179 14.74 -4.31 -15.21
CA GLY A 179 14.34 -4.74 -13.88
C GLY A 179 12.90 -4.36 -13.55
N LEU A 180 12.19 -5.28 -12.89
CA LEU A 180 10.86 -5.07 -12.33
C LEU A 180 10.90 -5.34 -10.82
N VAL A 181 10.43 -4.39 -10.02
CA VAL A 181 10.22 -4.58 -8.57
C VAL A 181 8.72 -4.48 -8.32
N GLN A 182 8.04 -5.63 -8.25
CA GLN A 182 6.59 -5.66 -8.18
C GLN A 182 6.08 -6.90 -7.43
N GLY A 183 5.29 -6.69 -6.38
CA GLY A 183 4.62 -7.78 -5.65
C GLY A 183 3.46 -8.39 -6.45
N ALA A 184 3.29 -9.70 -6.38
CA ALA A 184 2.21 -10.47 -7.01
C ALA A 184 1.04 -10.73 -6.05
N THR A 185 0.53 -9.68 -5.39
CA THR A 185 -0.47 -9.79 -4.31
C THR A 185 -1.90 -9.47 -4.74
N ILE A 186 -2.08 -8.66 -5.78
CA ILE A 186 -3.38 -8.24 -6.31
C ILE A 186 -3.45 -8.64 -7.78
N TRP A 187 -4.37 -9.56 -8.14
CA TRP A 187 -4.43 -10.08 -9.51
C TRP A 187 -4.62 -8.99 -10.56
N GLY A 188 -5.51 -8.03 -10.32
CA GLY A 188 -5.75 -6.92 -11.23
C GLY A 188 -4.46 -6.18 -11.63
N LYS A 189 -3.53 -6.03 -10.69
CA LYS A 189 -2.21 -5.43 -10.92
C LYS A 189 -1.21 -6.41 -11.52
N THR A 190 -1.19 -7.64 -10.98
CA THR A 190 -0.18 -8.64 -11.35
C THR A 190 -0.36 -9.15 -12.78
N GLN A 191 -1.62 -9.30 -13.25
CA GLN A 191 -1.90 -9.79 -14.60
C GLN A 191 -1.37 -8.85 -15.70
N GLU A 192 -1.19 -7.57 -15.42
CA GLU A 192 -0.65 -6.62 -16.38
C GLU A 192 0.78 -6.96 -16.80
N MET A 193 1.54 -7.66 -15.95
CA MET A 193 2.86 -8.19 -16.30
C MET A 193 2.83 -9.16 -17.50
N LEU A 194 1.68 -9.77 -17.79
CA LEU A 194 1.56 -10.72 -18.90
C LEU A 194 1.73 -10.07 -20.28
N ILE A 195 1.64 -8.74 -20.37
CA ILE A 195 1.98 -7.99 -21.59
C ILE A 195 3.46 -8.17 -21.98
N LEU A 196 4.30 -8.55 -21.03
CA LEU A 196 5.71 -8.83 -21.30
C LEU A 196 5.94 -9.99 -22.28
N LYS A 197 4.97 -10.88 -22.52
CA LYS A 197 5.09 -11.95 -23.49
C LYS A 197 5.55 -11.42 -24.85
N ASP A 198 4.81 -10.42 -25.36
CA ASP A 198 5.09 -9.83 -26.67
C ASP A 198 6.43 -9.06 -26.68
N VAL A 199 6.84 -8.52 -25.54
CA VAL A 199 8.11 -7.80 -25.39
C VAL A 199 9.27 -8.76 -25.36
N LEU A 200 9.16 -9.86 -24.59
CA LEU A 200 10.20 -10.91 -24.49
C LEU A 200 10.49 -11.56 -25.82
N GLU A 201 9.45 -11.81 -26.62
CA GLU A 201 9.59 -12.36 -27.98
C GLU A 201 10.28 -11.40 -28.96
N LYS A 202 10.01 -10.09 -28.82
CA LYS A 202 10.60 -9.07 -29.70
C LYS A 202 11.99 -8.61 -29.28
N MET A 203 12.39 -8.90 -28.05
CA MET A 203 13.66 -8.46 -27.47
C MET A 203 14.44 -9.65 -26.87
N PRO A 204 14.78 -10.68 -27.66
CA PRO A 204 15.39 -11.93 -27.14
C PRO A 204 16.78 -11.70 -26.52
N ASP A 205 17.49 -10.65 -26.92
CA ASP A 205 18.81 -10.30 -26.45
C ASP A 205 18.82 -9.46 -25.16
N VAL A 206 17.65 -9.02 -24.68
CA VAL A 206 17.47 -8.23 -23.47
C VAL A 206 16.96 -9.12 -22.35
N MET A 207 17.66 -9.12 -21.21
CA MET A 207 17.22 -9.85 -20.02
C MET A 207 16.18 -9.09 -19.23
N PHE A 208 15.14 -9.75 -18.73
CA PHE A 208 14.12 -9.19 -17.86
C PHE A 208 14.19 -9.89 -16.50
N TYR A 209 14.44 -9.11 -15.46
CA TYR A 209 14.54 -9.60 -14.09
C TYR A 209 13.37 -9.12 -13.26
N TRP A 210 12.65 -10.04 -12.65
CA TRP A 210 11.54 -9.73 -11.76
C TRP A 210 11.89 -10.01 -10.31
N ALA A 211 11.93 -8.96 -9.49
CA ALA A 211 12.04 -9.00 -8.04
C ALA A 211 10.65 -8.79 -7.42
N GLY A 212 10.17 -9.78 -6.67
CA GLY A 212 8.88 -9.77 -6.02
C GLY A 212 8.29 -11.16 -5.83
N ASP A 213 7.25 -11.25 -5.02
CA ASP A 213 6.57 -12.51 -4.70
C ASP A 213 5.10 -12.25 -4.35
N GLY A 214 4.31 -13.29 -4.20
CA GLY A 214 2.92 -13.23 -3.77
C GLY A 214 2.07 -14.40 -4.25
N PRO A 215 0.79 -14.44 -3.87
CA PRO A 215 -0.11 -15.56 -4.20
C PRO A 215 -0.29 -15.83 -5.70
N TYR A 216 0.01 -14.86 -6.54
CA TYR A 216 -0.14 -14.98 -7.99
C TYR A 216 1.18 -15.22 -8.74
N ARG A 217 2.30 -15.42 -8.01
CA ARG A 217 3.61 -15.72 -8.57
C ARG A 217 3.55 -16.87 -9.59
N GLU A 218 2.98 -18.00 -9.20
CA GLU A 218 2.94 -19.20 -10.04
C GLU A 218 2.20 -18.96 -11.37
N LYS A 219 1.18 -18.09 -11.37
CA LYS A 219 0.48 -17.72 -12.61
C LYS A 219 1.36 -16.92 -13.56
N ILE A 220 2.22 -16.06 -13.02
CA ILE A 220 3.18 -15.29 -13.83
C ILE A 220 4.28 -16.19 -14.33
N LEU A 221 4.85 -17.05 -13.48
CA LEU A 221 5.93 -17.97 -13.87
C LEU A 221 5.48 -19.00 -14.90
N ALA A 222 4.26 -19.50 -14.83
CA ALA A 222 3.68 -20.40 -15.84
C ALA A 222 3.65 -19.78 -17.24
N GLU A 223 3.57 -18.46 -17.33
CA GLU A 223 3.44 -17.75 -18.61
C GLU A 223 4.75 -17.09 -19.06
N LEU A 224 5.48 -16.46 -18.15
CA LEU A 224 6.71 -15.74 -18.48
C LEU A 224 7.97 -16.56 -18.24
N GLY A 225 7.93 -17.52 -17.31
CA GLY A 225 9.10 -18.35 -16.97
C GLY A 225 9.58 -19.30 -18.07
N LYS A 226 8.82 -19.46 -19.15
CA LYS A 226 9.21 -20.25 -20.33
C LYS A 226 10.16 -19.50 -21.27
N TYR A 227 10.33 -18.19 -21.08
CA TYR A 227 11.24 -17.37 -21.89
C TYR A 227 12.63 -17.37 -21.26
N ASP A 228 13.67 -17.70 -22.04
CA ASP A 228 15.06 -17.76 -21.55
C ASP A 228 15.58 -16.41 -21.06
N ASN A 229 15.04 -15.32 -21.60
CA ASN A 229 15.38 -13.94 -21.24
C ASN A 229 14.50 -13.36 -20.13
N PHE A 230 13.68 -14.17 -19.44
CA PHE A 230 12.97 -13.78 -18.23
C PHE A 230 13.47 -14.55 -17.02
N LYS A 231 13.82 -13.83 -15.94
CA LYS A 231 14.33 -14.45 -14.69
C LYS A 231 13.61 -13.86 -13.48
N TRP A 232 13.05 -14.73 -12.65
CA TRP A 232 12.51 -14.38 -11.35
C TRP A 232 13.59 -14.48 -10.28
N LEU A 233 13.77 -13.41 -9.50
CA LEU A 233 14.78 -13.30 -8.45
C LEU A 233 14.22 -13.56 -7.03
N GLY A 234 12.91 -13.77 -6.92
CA GLY A 234 12.27 -13.86 -5.62
C GLY A 234 12.01 -12.51 -4.96
N ASN A 235 11.72 -12.56 -3.66
CA ASN A 235 11.56 -11.34 -2.86
C ASN A 235 12.95 -10.88 -2.38
N LEU A 236 13.32 -9.66 -2.73
CA LEU A 236 14.59 -9.07 -2.29
C LEU A 236 14.43 -8.44 -0.90
N GLU A 237 15.46 -8.58 -0.07
CA GLU A 237 15.52 -7.92 1.23
C GLU A 237 15.56 -6.40 1.05
N TYR A 238 14.64 -5.72 1.71
CA TYR A 238 14.50 -4.26 1.64
C TYR A 238 15.20 -3.58 2.82
N PRO A 239 15.93 -2.49 2.61
CA PRO A 239 16.18 -1.81 1.34
C PRO A 239 17.42 -2.30 0.59
N ASP A 240 18.34 -3.02 1.22
CA ASP A 240 19.72 -3.21 0.74
C ASP A 240 19.77 -3.99 -0.58
N LYS A 241 19.10 -5.13 -0.66
CA LYS A 241 19.08 -5.94 -1.89
C LYS A 241 18.27 -5.29 -3.02
N VAL A 242 17.26 -4.51 -2.69
CA VAL A 242 16.50 -3.71 -3.68
C VAL A 242 17.44 -2.63 -4.25
N ARG A 243 18.23 -1.96 -3.41
CA ARG A 243 19.20 -0.96 -3.85
C ARG A 243 20.30 -1.55 -4.74
N GLU A 244 20.88 -2.73 -4.36
CA GLU A 244 21.84 -3.46 -5.21
C GLU A 244 21.23 -3.77 -6.59
N PHE A 245 19.97 -4.21 -6.62
CA PHE A 245 19.27 -4.53 -7.85
C PHE A 245 19.00 -3.29 -8.70
N LEU A 246 18.48 -2.21 -8.11
CA LEU A 246 18.21 -0.96 -8.83
C LEU A 246 19.49 -0.28 -9.34
N THR A 247 20.61 -0.46 -8.66
CA THR A 247 21.92 0.03 -9.13
C THR A 247 22.42 -0.75 -10.34
N GLU A 248 22.08 -2.03 -10.46
CA GLU A 248 22.61 -2.91 -11.53
C GLU A 248 21.82 -2.81 -12.82
N ILE A 249 20.51 -2.63 -12.77
CA ILE A 249 19.68 -2.68 -13.98
C ILE A 249 19.88 -1.47 -14.89
N ASP A 250 19.80 -1.69 -16.21
CA ASP A 250 19.90 -0.61 -17.20
C ASP A 250 18.62 0.21 -17.30
N VAL A 251 17.46 -0.46 -17.15
CA VAL A 251 16.14 0.16 -17.24
C VAL A 251 15.23 -0.41 -16.16
N TYR A 252 14.57 0.45 -15.42
CA TYR A 252 13.46 0.06 -14.53
C TYR A 252 12.13 0.08 -15.28
N ALA A 253 11.39 -1.02 -15.24
CA ALA A 253 10.04 -1.09 -15.80
C ALA A 253 8.98 -1.27 -14.71
N LEU A 254 8.00 -0.39 -14.68
CA LEU A 254 6.80 -0.50 -13.86
C LEU A 254 5.60 -0.82 -14.75
N ILE A 255 5.11 -2.06 -14.68
CA ILE A 255 3.98 -2.52 -15.47
C ILE A 255 2.74 -2.59 -14.58
N SER A 256 2.10 -1.45 -14.40
CA SER A 256 0.91 -1.34 -13.56
C SER A 256 0.10 -0.09 -13.88
N GLY A 257 -1.13 -0.27 -14.36
CA GLY A 257 -2.09 0.83 -14.57
C GLY A 257 -2.76 1.35 -13.30
N ILE A 258 -2.47 0.77 -12.13
CA ILE A 258 -3.12 1.13 -10.86
C ILE A 258 -2.19 1.65 -9.78
N ASP A 259 -0.89 1.68 -10.04
CA ASP A 259 0.03 2.31 -9.10
C ASP A 259 -0.17 3.83 -9.10
N MET A 260 -0.41 4.38 -7.92
CA MET A 260 -0.76 5.78 -7.77
C MET A 260 0.44 6.68 -7.45
N SER A 261 1.42 6.13 -6.73
CA SER A 261 2.68 6.80 -6.37
C SER A 261 3.69 5.73 -5.96
N PRO A 262 4.25 4.98 -6.92
CA PRO A 262 5.17 3.89 -6.62
C PRO A 262 6.49 4.44 -6.06
N LEU A 263 6.88 3.94 -4.88
CA LEU A 263 8.10 4.37 -4.20
C LEU A 263 9.34 3.98 -5.01
N THR A 264 9.33 2.81 -5.63
CA THR A 264 10.45 2.31 -6.45
C THR A 264 10.85 3.19 -7.63
N LEU A 265 10.00 4.14 -8.06
CA LEU A 265 10.39 5.18 -9.02
C LEU A 265 11.16 6.35 -8.37
N GLN A 266 11.13 6.45 -7.04
CA GLN A 266 11.83 7.48 -6.27
C GLN A 266 13.12 6.90 -5.68
N GLU A 267 13.12 5.62 -5.41
CA GLU A 267 14.27 4.82 -5.01
C GLU A 267 15.30 4.70 -6.13
#